data_c32e226f9ab888dc129f199766fc8e3e
#
_entry.id   c32e226f9ab888dc129f199766fc8e3e
#
_cell.length_a   1.000
_cell.length_b   1.000
_cell.length_c   1.000
_cell.angle_alpha   90.00
_cell.angle_beta   90.00
_cell.angle_gamma   90.00
#
_symmetry.space_group_name_H-M   'P 1'
#
loop_
_entity.id
_entity.type
_entity.pdbx_description
1 polymer ?
#
loop_
_entity_poly.entity_id
_entity_poly.type
_entity_poly.pdbx_seq_one_letter_code
_entity_poly.pdbx_strand_id
1 'polypeptide(L)'
;MSIQIDENTKVAQEVLHQIELWDQAVVGKHIENLVNQCANDVSMFDVSSQLEGVEAYKTEWDKLSPYFNENMHISRRDIKLYTSEELAVLHCYSKVENTALKAKLQMPWCRTTLCLQKKNGQWRVVHQHISMPINMMTGKAVMLKVKPKLRLVV
;
A
#
# COMPACT_ATOMS: atom_id res chain seq x y z
N MET A 1 9.65 -9.29 -8.82
CA MET A 1 9.60 -8.12 -7.91
C MET A 1 11.01 -7.79 -7.47
N SER A 2 11.52 -6.60 -7.70
CA SER A 2 12.80 -6.20 -7.12
C SER A 2 12.52 -5.44 -5.84
N ILE A 3 13.08 -5.94 -4.75
CA ILE A 3 13.02 -5.30 -3.44
C ILE A 3 14.43 -4.85 -3.11
N GLN A 4 14.58 -3.58 -2.82
CA GLN A 4 15.83 -3.04 -2.31
C GLN A 4 15.68 -2.83 -0.80
N ILE A 5 16.51 -3.51 -0.04
CA ILE A 5 16.47 -3.51 1.42
C ILE A 5 17.72 -2.81 1.94
N ASP A 6 17.52 -1.91 2.88
CA ASP A 6 18.58 -1.30 3.67
C ASP A 6 18.76 -2.08 4.99
N GLU A 7 19.95 -2.55 5.25
CA GLU A 7 20.56 -3.10 6.46
C GLU A 7 20.00 -4.38 7.13
N ASN A 8 18.83 -4.47 7.71
CA ASN A 8 18.47 -5.61 8.58
C ASN A 8 17.52 -6.61 7.92
N THR A 9 18.05 -7.76 7.49
CA THR A 9 17.28 -8.79 6.77
C THR A 9 16.14 -9.40 7.57
N LYS A 10 16.29 -9.57 8.89
CA LYS A 10 15.22 -10.15 9.74
C LYS A 10 14.06 -9.17 9.90
N VAL A 11 14.37 -7.93 10.26
CA VAL A 11 13.35 -6.87 10.39
C VAL A 11 12.67 -6.62 9.05
N ALA A 12 13.44 -6.61 7.95
CA ALA A 12 12.89 -6.44 6.62
C ALA A 12 11.90 -7.56 6.27
N GLN A 13 12.17 -8.80 6.60
CA GLN A 13 11.26 -9.93 6.39
C GLN A 13 9.98 -9.79 7.23
N GLU A 14 10.10 -9.39 8.50
CA GLU A 14 8.94 -9.11 9.36
C GLU A 14 8.04 -8.03 8.76
N VAL A 15 8.63 -6.94 8.31
CA VAL A 15 7.89 -5.81 7.71
C VAL A 15 7.23 -6.20 6.40
N LEU A 16 7.94 -6.89 5.52
CA LEU A 16 7.38 -7.36 4.24
C LEU A 16 6.22 -8.34 4.45
N HIS A 17 6.34 -9.22 5.43
CA HIS A 17 5.25 -10.11 5.82
C HIS A 17 4.04 -9.33 6.33
N GLN A 18 4.25 -8.30 7.14
CA GLN A 18 3.18 -7.42 7.61
C GLN A 18 2.48 -6.69 6.46
N ILE A 19 3.22 -6.23 5.47
CA ILE A 19 2.64 -5.60 4.26
C ILE A 19 1.83 -6.61 3.45
N GLU A 20 2.27 -7.85 3.34
CA GLU A 20 1.52 -8.90 2.67
C GLU A 20 0.19 -9.18 3.37
N LEU A 21 0.18 -9.26 4.70
CA LEU A 21 -1.05 -9.40 5.49
C LEU A 21 -1.99 -8.21 5.32
N TRP A 22 -1.43 -7.02 5.24
CA TRP A 22 -2.18 -5.79 4.94
C TRP A 22 -2.87 -5.88 3.57
N ASP A 23 -2.13 -6.23 2.54
CA ASP A 23 -2.66 -6.34 1.19
C ASP A 23 -3.75 -7.41 1.08
N GLN A 24 -3.59 -8.54 1.74
CA GLN A 24 -4.59 -9.60 1.81
C GLN A 24 -5.85 -9.14 2.54
N ALA A 25 -5.72 -8.39 3.63
CA ALA A 25 -6.86 -7.88 4.38
C ALA A 25 -7.64 -6.83 3.57
N VAL A 26 -6.97 -6.01 2.79
CA VAL A 26 -7.60 -5.02 1.89
C VAL A 26 -8.47 -5.73 0.86
N VAL A 27 -7.92 -6.64 0.08
CA VAL A 27 -8.67 -7.31 -0.99
C VAL A 27 -9.70 -8.31 -0.45
N GLY A 28 -9.43 -8.90 0.70
CA GLY A 28 -10.34 -9.83 1.39
C GLY A 28 -11.49 -9.16 2.13
N LYS A 29 -11.53 -7.83 2.19
CA LYS A 29 -12.53 -7.04 2.93
C LYS A 29 -12.57 -7.34 4.44
N HIS A 30 -11.44 -7.68 5.02
CA HIS A 30 -11.32 -7.98 6.44
C HIS A 30 -11.03 -6.71 7.25
N ILE A 31 -12.04 -5.87 7.46
CA ILE A 31 -11.87 -4.57 8.12
C ILE A 31 -11.25 -4.68 9.53
N GLU A 32 -11.63 -5.67 10.30
CA GLU A 32 -11.07 -5.88 11.63
C GLU A 32 -9.56 -6.21 11.57
N ASN A 33 -9.15 -7.01 10.58
CA ASN A 33 -7.74 -7.31 10.37
C ASN A 33 -6.96 -6.07 9.93
N LEU A 34 -7.55 -5.23 9.08
CA LEU A 34 -6.93 -3.96 8.67
C LEU A 34 -6.72 -3.04 9.85
N VAL A 35 -7.76 -2.86 10.65
CA VAL A 35 -7.74 -2.00 11.84
C VAL A 35 -6.71 -2.48 12.87
N ASN A 36 -6.62 -3.78 13.07
CA ASN A 36 -5.63 -4.36 13.99
C ASN A 36 -4.19 -4.17 13.53
N GLN A 37 -3.97 -3.93 12.25
CA GLN A 37 -2.65 -3.64 11.67
C GLN A 37 -2.29 -2.15 11.70
N CYS A 38 -3.22 -1.29 12.10
CA CYS A 38 -3.01 0.14 12.24
C CYS A 38 -2.72 0.52 13.70
N ALA A 39 -1.91 1.57 13.89
CA ALA A 39 -1.92 2.31 15.14
C ALA A 39 -3.27 3.02 15.32
N ASN A 40 -3.72 3.22 16.56
CA ASN A 40 -4.99 3.87 16.83
C ASN A 40 -5.07 5.30 16.25
N ASP A 41 -3.94 6.00 16.23
CA ASP A 41 -3.74 7.34 15.71
C ASP A 41 -3.18 7.38 14.28
N VAL A 42 -3.37 6.31 13.52
CA VAL A 42 -2.89 6.21 12.14
C VAL A 42 -3.35 7.42 11.31
N SER A 43 -2.45 7.96 10.53
CA SER A 43 -2.78 9.01 9.56
C SER A 43 -2.67 8.47 8.12
N MET A 44 -3.58 8.89 7.27
CA MET A 44 -3.58 8.47 5.87
C MET A 44 -3.84 9.67 4.96
N PHE A 45 -2.94 9.87 4.01
CA PHE A 45 -3.14 10.73 2.86
C PHE A 45 -3.46 9.85 1.67
N ASP A 46 -4.74 9.77 1.35
CA ASP A 46 -5.20 9.03 0.18
C ASP A 46 -5.27 9.97 -1.04
N VAL A 47 -5.54 9.43 -2.22
CA VAL A 47 -5.57 10.20 -3.47
C VAL A 47 -6.51 11.41 -3.38
N SER A 48 -7.65 11.27 -2.73
CA SER A 48 -8.68 12.31 -2.65
C SER A 48 -9.13 12.68 -1.24
N SER A 49 -8.51 12.08 -0.21
CA SER A 49 -8.93 12.31 1.18
C SER A 49 -7.76 12.28 2.16
N GLN A 50 -7.98 12.83 3.34
CA GLN A 50 -7.09 12.75 4.47
C GLN A 50 -7.87 12.15 5.65
N LEU A 51 -7.29 11.16 6.31
CA LEU A 51 -7.91 10.43 7.41
C LEU A 51 -6.99 10.44 8.62
N GLU A 52 -7.56 10.67 9.78
CA GLU A 52 -6.87 10.56 11.06
C GLU A 52 -7.63 9.62 11.99
N GLY A 53 -6.90 8.61 12.48
CA GLY A 53 -7.42 7.63 13.40
C GLY A 53 -8.13 6.46 12.73
N VAL A 54 -8.21 5.38 13.48
CA VAL A 54 -8.78 4.11 13.04
C VAL A 54 -10.27 4.22 12.69
N GLU A 55 -11.03 5.01 13.44
CA GLU A 55 -12.47 5.16 13.19
C GLU A 55 -12.77 5.89 11.88
N ALA A 56 -11.98 6.90 11.53
CA ALA A 56 -12.08 7.57 10.24
C ALA A 56 -11.76 6.59 9.10
N TYR A 57 -10.76 5.73 9.29
CA TYR A 57 -10.39 4.70 8.31
C TYR A 57 -11.51 3.67 8.12
N LYS A 58 -12.13 3.20 9.21
CA LYS A 58 -13.30 2.30 9.12
C LYS A 58 -14.43 2.92 8.29
N THR A 59 -14.76 4.17 8.57
CA THR A 59 -15.82 4.88 7.85
C THR A 59 -15.53 4.99 6.36
N GLU A 60 -14.30 5.31 6.00
CA GLU A 60 -13.89 5.39 4.59
C GLU A 60 -13.86 4.01 3.93
N TRP A 61 -13.42 2.99 4.66
CA TRP A 61 -13.40 1.63 4.17
C TRP A 61 -14.80 1.09 3.85
N ASP A 62 -15.80 1.43 4.67
CA ASP A 62 -17.19 1.04 4.41
C ASP A 62 -17.72 1.57 3.08
N LYS A 63 -17.22 2.72 2.64
CA LYS A 63 -17.56 3.30 1.33
C LYS A 63 -16.84 2.59 0.17
N LEU A 64 -15.62 2.14 0.39
CA LEU A 64 -14.75 1.59 -0.65
C LEU A 64 -14.90 0.07 -0.80
N SER A 65 -15.17 -0.64 0.29
CA SER A 65 -15.20 -2.12 0.31
C SER A 65 -16.17 -2.76 -0.69
N PRO A 66 -17.32 -2.16 -1.06
CA PRO A 66 -18.19 -2.72 -2.08
C PRO A 66 -17.54 -2.85 -3.48
N TYR A 67 -16.48 -2.06 -3.75
CA TYR A 67 -15.75 -2.11 -5.01
C TYR A 67 -14.65 -3.17 -5.05
N PHE A 68 -14.33 -3.79 -3.91
CA PHE A 68 -13.34 -4.86 -3.81
C PHE A 68 -13.98 -6.24 -3.89
N ASN A 69 -13.28 -7.18 -4.50
CA ASN A 69 -13.72 -8.57 -4.62
C ASN A 69 -12.52 -9.53 -4.65
N GLU A 70 -12.80 -10.82 -4.56
CA GLU A 70 -11.81 -11.90 -4.52
C GLU A 70 -10.90 -12.00 -5.76
N ASN A 71 -11.29 -11.39 -6.88
CA ASN A 71 -10.49 -11.35 -8.10
C ASN A 71 -9.46 -10.20 -8.10
N MET A 72 -9.45 -9.39 -7.06
CA MET A 72 -8.52 -8.28 -6.92
C MET A 72 -7.27 -8.69 -6.17
N HIS A 73 -6.17 -8.07 -6.52
CA HIS A 73 -4.91 -8.13 -5.77
C HIS A 73 -4.18 -6.79 -5.88
N ILE A 74 -3.29 -6.56 -4.93
CA ILE A 74 -2.44 -5.38 -4.92
C ILE A 74 -1.09 -5.76 -5.50
N SER A 75 -0.74 -5.12 -6.62
CA SER A 75 0.58 -5.22 -7.22
C SER A 75 1.47 -4.10 -6.71
N ARG A 76 2.69 -4.43 -6.34
CA ARG A 76 3.70 -3.47 -5.91
C ARG A 76 4.95 -3.60 -6.76
N ARG A 77 5.53 -2.45 -7.13
CA ARG A 77 6.74 -2.37 -7.96
C ARG A 77 7.73 -1.41 -7.36
N ASP A 78 9.01 -1.66 -7.63
CA ASP A 78 10.14 -0.83 -7.19
C ASP A 78 10.11 -0.55 -5.69
N ILE A 79 9.92 -1.61 -4.91
CA ILE A 79 9.84 -1.54 -3.47
C ILE A 79 11.21 -1.18 -2.91
N LYS A 80 11.25 -0.12 -2.12
CA LYS A 80 12.39 0.26 -1.28
C LYS A 80 11.97 0.26 0.17
N LEU A 81 12.75 -0.40 1.00
CA LEU A 81 12.47 -0.59 2.41
C LEU A 81 13.66 -0.12 3.24
N TYR A 82 13.39 0.78 4.16
CA TYR A 82 14.34 1.28 5.14
C TYR A 82 13.88 0.82 6.52
N THR A 83 14.77 0.20 7.28
CA THR A 83 14.42 -0.38 8.57
C THR A 83 15.38 -0.01 9.68
N SER A 84 14.83 0.14 10.87
CA SER A 84 15.53 0.08 12.14
C SER A 84 14.82 -0.96 13.03
N GLU A 85 15.21 -1.11 14.29
CA GLU A 85 14.59 -2.11 15.18
C GLU A 85 13.09 -1.87 15.40
N GLU A 86 12.65 -0.60 15.40
CA GLU A 86 11.29 -0.20 15.78
C GLU A 86 10.58 0.67 14.73
N LEU A 87 11.27 1.06 13.68
CA LEU A 87 10.71 1.91 12.63
C LEU A 87 11.07 1.39 11.25
N ALA A 88 10.09 1.37 10.37
CA ALA A 88 10.29 1.02 8.98
C ALA A 88 9.54 1.98 8.06
N VAL A 89 10.15 2.30 6.94
CA VAL A 89 9.55 3.07 5.85
C VAL A 89 9.67 2.25 4.57
N LEU A 90 8.55 2.03 3.92
CA LEU A 90 8.48 1.38 2.62
C LEU A 90 7.87 2.37 1.62
N HIS A 91 8.49 2.52 0.46
CA HIS A 91 7.83 3.19 -0.66
C HIS A 91 7.91 2.37 -1.93
N CYS A 92 6.90 2.50 -2.75
CA CYS A 92 6.76 1.74 -3.99
C CYS A 92 5.75 2.40 -4.92
N TYR A 93 5.62 1.84 -6.10
CA TYR A 93 4.41 2.01 -6.91
C TYR A 93 3.44 0.88 -6.57
N SER A 94 2.17 1.22 -6.42
CA SER A 94 1.12 0.24 -6.13
C SER A 94 -0.07 0.40 -7.07
N LYS A 95 -0.75 -0.70 -7.32
CA LYS A 95 -1.91 -0.76 -8.19
C LYS A 95 -2.84 -1.87 -7.70
N VAL A 96 -4.12 -1.57 -7.66
CA VAL A 96 -5.14 -2.60 -7.47
C VAL A 96 -5.48 -3.18 -8.84
N GLU A 97 -5.25 -4.47 -9.01
CA GLU A 97 -5.53 -5.20 -10.25
C GLU A 97 -6.72 -6.14 -10.06
N ASN A 98 -7.57 -6.21 -11.07
CA ASN A 98 -8.67 -7.17 -11.12
C ASN A 98 -8.42 -8.18 -12.22
N THR A 99 -8.24 -9.45 -11.85
CA THR A 99 -7.91 -10.52 -12.79
C THR A 99 -9.10 -11.00 -13.63
N ALA A 100 -10.35 -10.76 -13.16
CA ALA A 100 -11.56 -11.18 -13.85
C ALA A 100 -12.02 -10.23 -14.96
N LEU A 101 -11.61 -8.96 -14.90
CA LEU A 101 -11.98 -7.95 -15.88
C LEU A 101 -10.84 -7.78 -16.88
N LYS A 102 -11.01 -8.34 -18.08
CA LYS A 102 -10.18 -7.92 -19.20
C LYS A 102 -10.42 -6.42 -19.48
N ALA A 103 -9.66 -5.59 -18.79
CA ALA A 103 -9.16 -4.30 -19.23
C ALA A 103 -10.12 -3.12 -19.44
N LYS A 104 -11.38 -3.08 -19.01
CA LYS A 104 -12.20 -1.87 -19.17
C LYS A 104 -12.00 -0.80 -18.07
N LEU A 105 -11.55 -1.20 -16.89
CA LEU A 105 -11.22 -0.30 -15.78
C LEU A 105 -9.85 -0.68 -15.23
N GLN A 106 -8.81 -0.19 -15.88
CA GLN A 106 -7.46 -0.29 -15.29
C GLN A 106 -7.33 0.78 -14.22
N MET A 107 -7.18 0.34 -12.96
CA MET A 107 -6.75 1.23 -11.90
C MET A 107 -5.35 1.75 -12.21
N PRO A 108 -5.09 3.04 -12.01
CA PRO A 108 -3.76 3.59 -12.29
C PRO A 108 -2.73 3.12 -11.26
N TRP A 109 -1.47 3.13 -11.66
CA TRP A 109 -0.37 3.06 -10.72
C TRP A 109 -0.36 4.31 -9.83
N CYS A 110 -0.23 4.12 -8.53
CA CYS A 110 -0.09 5.18 -7.54
C CYS A 110 1.29 5.13 -6.90
N ARG A 111 1.72 6.25 -6.35
CA ARG A 111 2.88 6.33 -5.48
C ARG A 111 2.42 6.05 -4.06
N THR A 112 3.06 5.12 -3.38
CA THR A 112 2.68 4.70 -2.03
C THR A 112 3.87 4.74 -1.10
N THR A 113 3.68 5.34 0.06
CA THR A 113 4.62 5.29 1.19
C THR A 113 3.89 4.75 2.41
N LEU A 114 4.49 3.79 3.07
CA LEU A 114 4.02 3.20 4.32
C LEU A 114 5.07 3.39 5.39
N CYS A 115 4.67 3.94 6.53
CA CYS A 115 5.48 4.01 7.73
C CYS A 115 4.90 3.05 8.77
N LEU A 116 5.77 2.19 9.31
CA LEU A 116 5.40 1.21 10.31
C LEU A 116 6.24 1.41 11.56
N GLN A 117 5.64 1.17 12.70
CA GLN A 117 6.31 1.22 13.99
C GLN A 117 6.05 -0.08 14.76
N LYS A 118 7.10 -0.61 15.37
CA LYS A 118 7.01 -1.79 16.24
C LYS A 118 6.77 -1.34 17.68
N LYS A 119 5.63 -1.78 18.23
CA LYS A 119 5.27 -1.56 19.64
C LYS A 119 4.78 -2.88 20.22
N ASN A 120 5.28 -3.22 21.41
CA ASN A 120 4.90 -4.48 22.09
C ASN A 120 5.09 -5.72 21.20
N GLY A 121 6.18 -5.76 20.43
CA GLY A 121 6.50 -6.86 19.54
C GLY A 121 5.68 -6.94 18.25
N GLN A 122 4.82 -5.96 17.99
CA GLN A 122 3.96 -5.93 16.78
C GLN A 122 4.25 -4.73 15.90
N TRP A 123 4.41 -4.97 14.60
CA TRP A 123 4.47 -3.93 13.59
C TRP A 123 3.08 -3.41 13.28
N ARG A 124 2.91 -2.08 13.32
CA ARG A 124 1.65 -1.41 12.96
C ARG A 124 1.90 -0.27 12.01
N VAL A 125 0.99 -0.07 11.07
CA VAL A 125 1.01 1.08 10.17
C VAL A 125 0.67 2.34 10.97
N VAL A 126 1.57 3.31 10.96
CA VAL A 126 1.36 4.63 11.59
C VAL A 126 1.01 5.70 10.58
N HIS A 127 1.43 5.54 9.33
CA HIS A 127 1.11 6.45 8.25
C HIS A 127 1.11 5.74 6.91
N GLN A 128 0.17 6.13 6.04
CA GLN A 128 0.16 5.76 4.63
C GLN A 128 -0.07 7.01 3.79
N HIS A 129 0.68 7.13 2.71
CA HIS A 129 0.49 8.16 1.69
C HIS A 129 0.36 7.51 0.32
N ILE A 130 -0.77 7.74 -0.33
CA ILE A 130 -1.03 7.32 -1.71
C ILE A 130 -1.30 8.56 -2.53
N SER A 131 -0.60 8.71 -3.64
CA SER A 131 -0.75 9.86 -4.52
C SER A 131 -0.66 9.47 -5.98
N MET A 132 -1.25 10.32 -6.81
CA MET A 132 -1.07 10.29 -8.26
C MET A 132 -0.45 11.63 -8.69
N PRO A 133 0.45 11.62 -9.70
CA PRO A 133 0.94 12.87 -10.24
C PRO A 133 -0.17 13.61 -10.98
N ILE A 134 -0.11 14.92 -10.94
CA ILE A 134 -0.97 15.80 -11.72
C ILE A 134 -0.13 16.66 -12.66
N ASN A 135 -0.68 17.01 -13.80
CA ASN A 135 -0.13 18.06 -14.65
C ASN A 135 -0.47 19.40 -14.00
N MET A 136 0.53 20.14 -13.58
CA MET A 136 0.35 21.42 -12.87
C MET A 136 -0.34 22.50 -13.71
N MET A 137 -0.22 22.44 -15.03
CA MET A 137 -0.82 23.41 -15.93
C MET A 137 -2.31 23.16 -16.17
N THR A 138 -2.74 21.89 -16.16
CA THR A 138 -4.12 21.48 -16.48
C THR A 138 -4.89 20.98 -15.27
N GLY A 139 -4.22 20.67 -14.15
CA GLY A 139 -4.81 20.02 -12.97
C GLY A 139 -5.25 18.58 -13.19
N LYS A 140 -4.98 17.99 -14.36
CA LYS A 140 -5.39 16.62 -14.68
C LYS A 140 -4.39 15.59 -14.16
N ALA A 141 -4.93 14.44 -13.73
CA ALA A 141 -4.12 13.30 -13.35
C ALA A 141 -3.28 12.79 -14.52
N VAL A 142 -2.03 12.43 -14.22
CA VAL A 142 -1.10 11.82 -15.17
C VAL A 142 -1.02 10.33 -14.86
N MET A 143 -1.27 9.50 -15.87
CA MET A 143 -1.17 8.05 -15.72
C MET A 143 0.28 7.61 -15.71
N LEU A 144 0.75 7.05 -14.58
CA LEU A 144 2.09 6.52 -14.46
C LEU A 144 2.26 5.23 -15.24
N LYS A 145 3.33 5.15 -16.03
CA LYS A 145 3.75 3.94 -16.72
C LYS A 145 4.93 3.33 -15.97
N VAL A 146 4.66 2.32 -15.18
CA VAL A 146 5.70 1.53 -14.49
C VAL A 146 6.12 0.43 -15.44
N LYS A 147 7.34 0.51 -15.96
CA LYS A 147 7.89 -0.50 -16.87
C LYS A 147 8.11 -1.81 -16.11
N PRO A 148 7.66 -2.97 -16.62
CA PRO A 148 8.06 -4.25 -16.08
C PRO A 148 9.59 -4.37 -16.22
N LYS A 149 10.30 -4.77 -15.17
CA LYS A 149 11.69 -5.14 -15.30
C LYS A 149 11.76 -6.40 -16.16
N LEU A 150 12.27 -6.27 -17.38
CA LEU A 150 12.67 -7.42 -18.20
C LEU A 150 13.75 -8.16 -17.42
N ARG A 151 13.42 -9.35 -16.91
CA ARG A 151 14.46 -10.32 -16.53
C ARG A 151 15.06 -10.83 -17.82
N LEU A 152 16.31 -10.48 -18.09
CA LEU A 152 17.13 -11.28 -19.01
C LEU A 152 17.24 -12.67 -18.39
N VAL A 153 16.54 -13.64 -18.96
CA VAL A 153 16.79 -15.04 -18.71
C VAL A 153 18.06 -15.36 -19.49
N VAL A 154 19.19 -15.43 -18.76
CA VAL A 154 20.44 -15.95 -19.28
C VAL A 154 20.42 -17.46 -19.13
#